data_efea7f96c836d27edcf112ad5273f83d
#
_entry.id   efea7f96c836d27edcf112ad5273f83d
#
_cell.length_a   1.000
_cell.length_b   1.000
_cell.length_c   1.000
_cell.angle_alpha   90.00
_cell.angle_beta   90.00
_cell.angle_gamma   90.00
#
_symmetry.space_group_name_H-M   'P 1'
#
loop_
_entity.id
_entity.type
_entity.pdbx_description
1 polymer ?
#
loop_
_entity_poly.entity_id
_entity_poly.type
_entity_poly.pdbx_seq_one_letter_code
_entity_poly.pdbx_strand_id
1 'polypeptide(L)'
;MQKTLIFLLLMLALIPVEAQNISSGLYFAAHTSIKEERTSLILSPEFDASKGLTLDFDIKFRPEEHNYGYVFRIIIDDEKSFDLIANITPEKRALNLIEGNNVYLAFDEELLNQYSWNKWAHIRCSIYPDSLRLIFDNQTLQSQYKFINIKNVKFYFGYSDHEKFHSSDVPPMSIRNIKITDNKNKTIAYWPLKEHLSHSCLDSLYQIPATVTNPTWEINKHTKWVKEKTLALPIYTQICHAPSKGNIYFANSSFVLVYSTIDNTLDTIYPAHGAPYTEINNQLIYQPYYDELWSYDFDPLKQMSIFNFKDNTWTNNDREIKNPEYSQHNTFISPNDSCLYIFGGYGNYQYKNLILKKGRTQDDWIPVSYNEEIPPRYLSGSDYKNRDTILVFGGCGNPQGKQELGVINYYDLYAIDINTFKTKKLWTIPNDTKNFVVGNHIVTDETNNK
;
A
#
# COMPACT_ATOMS: atom_id res chain seq x y z
N MET A 1 44.01 10.06 24.68
CA MET A 1 43.12 10.65 23.66
C MET A 1 42.94 9.77 22.41
N GLN A 2 44.01 9.28 21.78
CA GLN A 2 43.88 8.47 20.56
C GLN A 2 43.14 7.13 20.72
N LYS A 3 43.30 6.41 21.83
CA LYS A 3 42.62 5.15 22.14
C LYS A 3 41.12 5.34 22.41
N THR A 4 40.73 6.46 23.01
CA THR A 4 39.32 6.79 23.30
C THR A 4 38.56 7.18 22.01
N LEU A 5 39.25 7.83 21.07
CA LEU A 5 38.71 8.21 19.78
C LEU A 5 38.44 6.99 18.89
N ILE A 6 39.32 5.97 18.90
CA ILE A 6 39.15 4.72 18.16
C ILE A 6 37.99 3.89 18.74
N PHE A 7 37.79 3.89 20.05
CA PHE A 7 36.67 3.21 20.70
C PHE A 7 35.34 3.89 20.39
N LEU A 8 35.28 5.21 20.31
CA LEU A 8 34.11 5.98 19.90
C LEU A 8 33.75 5.75 18.41
N LEU A 9 34.77 5.66 17.54
CA LEU A 9 34.58 5.33 16.12
C LEU A 9 34.10 3.88 15.91
N LEU A 10 34.56 2.93 16.73
CA LEU A 10 34.08 1.54 16.71
C LEU A 10 32.67 1.40 17.27
N MET A 11 32.26 2.21 18.25
CA MET A 11 30.89 2.24 18.76
C MET A 11 29.91 2.86 17.74
N LEU A 12 30.34 3.86 16.95
CA LEU A 12 29.55 4.42 15.85
C LEU A 12 29.36 3.44 14.67
N ALA A 13 30.29 2.49 14.49
CA ALA A 13 30.19 1.44 13.48
C ALA A 13 29.25 0.27 13.88
N LEU A 14 28.80 0.24 15.14
CA LEU A 14 27.89 -0.77 15.67
C LEU A 14 26.44 -0.28 15.83
N ILE A 15 26.11 0.92 15.34
CA ILE A 15 24.71 1.30 15.16
C ILE A 15 24.21 0.39 14.02
N PRO A 16 23.30 -0.56 14.27
CA PRO A 16 22.69 -1.29 13.19
C PRO A 16 21.98 -0.24 12.31
N VAL A 17 22.53 -0.01 11.14
CA VAL A 17 21.73 0.59 10.06
C VAL A 17 20.63 -0.42 9.85
N GLU A 18 19.45 -0.17 10.37
CA GLU A 18 18.26 -0.93 9.95
C GLU A 18 18.21 -0.79 8.42
N ALA A 19 18.63 -1.85 7.75
CA ALA A 19 18.51 -1.92 6.31
C ALA A 19 17.01 -1.76 6.04
N GLN A 20 16.65 -0.68 5.38
CA GLN A 20 15.27 -0.44 4.96
C GLN A 20 14.75 -1.73 4.32
N ASN A 21 13.66 -2.27 4.84
CA ASN A 21 13.02 -3.44 4.29
C ASN A 21 12.35 -3.05 2.97
N ILE A 22 13.17 -2.99 1.91
CA ILE A 22 12.69 -2.70 0.57
C ILE A 22 11.74 -3.83 0.18
N SER A 23 10.49 -3.49 -0.09
CA SER A 23 9.51 -4.45 -0.60
C SER A 23 10.03 -5.02 -1.92
N SER A 24 10.24 -6.34 -1.98
CA SER A 24 10.69 -7.04 -3.16
C SER A 24 9.63 -8.02 -3.63
N GLY A 25 9.67 -8.38 -4.91
CA GLY A 25 8.76 -9.33 -5.54
C GLY A 25 8.29 -8.89 -6.92
N LEU A 26 7.66 -9.81 -7.63
CA LEU A 26 7.00 -9.59 -8.90
C LEU A 26 5.48 -9.64 -8.66
N TYR A 27 4.77 -8.55 -9.00
CA TYR A 27 3.32 -8.52 -9.04
C TYR A 27 2.81 -9.07 -10.37
N PHE A 28 1.79 -9.92 -10.30
CA PHE A 28 1.14 -10.53 -11.46
C PHE A 28 -0.17 -9.79 -11.76
N ALA A 29 -0.27 -9.24 -12.98
CA ALA A 29 -1.50 -8.66 -13.46
C ALA A 29 -2.58 -9.75 -13.62
N ALA A 30 -3.75 -9.52 -13.05
CA ALA A 30 -4.84 -10.48 -12.99
C ALA A 30 -5.58 -10.66 -14.33
N HIS A 31 -6.40 -11.69 -14.39
CA HIS A 31 -7.24 -11.99 -15.58
C HIS A 31 -8.25 -10.88 -15.93
N THR A 32 -8.53 -9.95 -15.01
CA THR A 32 -9.35 -8.74 -15.31
C THR A 32 -8.65 -7.76 -16.26
N SER A 33 -7.33 -7.87 -16.41
CA SER A 33 -6.56 -7.11 -17.39
C SER A 33 -6.72 -7.69 -18.79
N ILE A 34 -6.36 -6.90 -19.81
CA ILE A 34 -6.27 -7.38 -21.19
C ILE A 34 -5.29 -8.56 -21.22
N LYS A 35 -5.63 -9.60 -21.98
CA LYS A 35 -4.85 -10.85 -22.01
C LYS A 35 -3.36 -10.61 -22.30
N GLU A 36 -3.06 -9.69 -23.21
CA GLU A 36 -1.72 -9.31 -23.64
C GLU A 36 -0.91 -8.56 -22.58
N GLU A 37 -1.58 -8.06 -21.53
CA GLU A 37 -0.98 -7.35 -20.40
C GLU A 37 -0.74 -8.26 -19.17
N ARG A 38 -1.18 -9.52 -19.24
CA ARG A 38 -1.02 -10.45 -18.13
C ARG A 38 0.44 -10.83 -17.93
N THR A 39 0.80 -10.97 -16.65
CA THR A 39 2.19 -11.26 -16.28
C THR A 39 2.47 -12.75 -16.31
N SER A 40 3.64 -13.12 -16.84
CA SER A 40 4.23 -14.45 -16.70
C SER A 40 5.66 -14.38 -16.21
N LEU A 41 6.10 -15.44 -15.55
CA LEU A 41 7.51 -15.70 -15.22
C LEU A 41 7.84 -17.14 -15.58
N ILE A 42 8.88 -17.31 -16.40
CA ILE A 42 9.37 -18.61 -16.84
C ILE A 42 10.77 -18.82 -16.28
N LEU A 43 10.93 -19.81 -15.41
CA LEU A 43 12.24 -20.14 -14.87
C LEU A 43 13.05 -20.93 -15.89
N SER A 44 14.34 -20.66 -15.94
CA SER A 44 15.31 -21.38 -16.76
C SER A 44 16.59 -21.66 -15.94
N PRO A 45 17.35 -22.70 -16.27
CA PRO A 45 17.06 -23.74 -17.28
C PRO A 45 15.96 -24.69 -16.84
N GLU A 46 15.73 -25.76 -17.62
CA GLU A 46 15.01 -26.95 -17.14
C GLU A 46 15.79 -27.64 -16.03
N PHE A 47 15.06 -28.25 -15.07
CA PHE A 47 15.66 -28.89 -13.90
C PHE A 47 15.52 -30.39 -13.95
N ASP A 48 16.59 -31.09 -13.59
CA ASP A 48 16.54 -32.57 -13.42
C ASP A 48 15.77 -32.92 -12.14
N ALA A 49 14.62 -33.55 -12.30
CA ALA A 49 13.76 -34.02 -11.22
C ALA A 49 13.79 -35.54 -11.01
N SER A 50 14.70 -36.26 -11.66
CA SER A 50 14.77 -37.74 -11.63
C SER A 50 14.89 -38.32 -10.22
N LYS A 51 15.45 -37.58 -9.27
CA LYS A 51 15.62 -37.96 -7.86
C LYS A 51 14.73 -37.18 -6.89
N GLY A 52 13.88 -36.31 -7.41
CA GLY A 52 13.05 -35.39 -6.65
C GLY A 52 13.57 -33.97 -6.65
N LEU A 53 12.64 -33.03 -6.61
CA LEU A 53 12.87 -31.60 -6.68
C LEU A 53 11.85 -30.86 -5.82
N THR A 54 12.24 -29.74 -5.24
CA THR A 54 11.36 -28.89 -4.45
C THR A 54 11.40 -27.44 -4.96
N LEU A 55 10.23 -26.88 -5.22
CA LEU A 55 9.99 -25.46 -5.47
C LEU A 55 9.51 -24.79 -4.19
N ASP A 56 10.20 -23.76 -3.75
CA ASP A 56 9.83 -22.90 -2.63
C ASP A 56 9.63 -21.46 -3.11
N PHE A 57 8.63 -20.75 -2.60
CA PHE A 57 8.48 -19.32 -2.81
C PHE A 57 7.52 -18.68 -1.81
N ASP A 58 7.59 -17.36 -1.66
CA ASP A 58 6.60 -16.61 -0.91
C ASP A 58 5.56 -16.05 -1.87
N ILE A 59 4.30 -16.10 -1.48
CA ILE A 59 3.14 -15.56 -2.21
C ILE A 59 2.37 -14.59 -1.33
N LYS A 60 1.80 -13.56 -1.97
CA LYS A 60 0.88 -12.63 -1.36
C LYS A 60 -0.30 -12.45 -2.31
N PHE A 61 -1.48 -12.95 -1.93
CA PHE A 61 -2.70 -12.72 -2.68
C PHE A 61 -3.28 -11.33 -2.36
N ARG A 62 -3.88 -10.71 -3.36
CA ARG A 62 -4.57 -9.43 -3.20
C ARG A 62 -6.05 -9.66 -2.92
N PRO A 63 -6.68 -8.79 -2.11
CA PRO A 63 -8.08 -8.91 -1.75
C PRO A 63 -9.00 -8.39 -2.88
N GLU A 64 -9.18 -9.16 -3.92
CA GLU A 64 -10.13 -8.87 -5.01
C GLU A 64 -11.35 -9.80 -4.92
N GLU A 65 -12.49 -9.36 -5.48
CA GLU A 65 -13.75 -10.15 -5.44
C GLU A 65 -13.59 -11.53 -6.06
N HIS A 66 -12.79 -11.62 -7.12
CA HIS A 66 -12.51 -12.88 -7.81
C HIS A 66 -11.00 -13.07 -7.95
N ASN A 67 -10.48 -14.02 -7.21
CA ASN A 67 -9.09 -14.41 -7.23
C ASN A 67 -8.99 -15.83 -7.81
N TYR A 68 -9.06 -15.92 -9.15
CA TYR A 68 -9.01 -17.18 -9.88
C TYR A 68 -7.83 -17.19 -10.85
N GLY A 69 -7.16 -18.34 -10.95
CA GLY A 69 -6.17 -18.57 -11.99
C GLY A 69 -4.99 -19.44 -11.54
N TYR A 70 -4.05 -19.58 -12.44
CA TYR A 70 -2.87 -20.42 -12.27
C TYR A 70 -1.78 -19.66 -11.51
N VAL A 71 -1.51 -20.10 -10.28
CA VAL A 71 -0.40 -19.58 -9.46
C VAL A 71 0.92 -20.01 -10.07
N PHE A 72 1.09 -21.31 -10.27
CA PHE A 72 2.20 -21.87 -11.01
C PHE A 72 1.79 -23.11 -11.79
N ARG A 73 2.63 -23.46 -12.73
CA ARG A 73 2.56 -24.68 -13.55
C ARG A 73 3.91 -25.36 -13.55
N ILE A 74 3.90 -26.69 -13.32
CA ILE A 74 5.06 -27.55 -13.40
C ILE A 74 4.88 -28.45 -14.62
N ILE A 75 5.67 -28.23 -15.67
CA ILE A 75 5.62 -29.05 -16.88
C ILE A 75 6.72 -30.09 -16.80
N ILE A 76 6.35 -31.35 -16.94
CA ILE A 76 7.22 -32.49 -16.83
C ILE A 76 7.41 -33.15 -18.20
N ASP A 77 8.65 -33.19 -18.69
CA ASP A 77 9.07 -33.80 -19.96
C ASP A 77 8.24 -33.36 -21.18
N ASP A 78 7.65 -32.12 -21.13
CA ASP A 78 6.69 -31.55 -22.11
C ASP A 78 5.45 -32.46 -22.37
N GLU A 79 5.15 -33.40 -21.47
CA GLU A 79 4.07 -34.38 -21.59
C GLU A 79 2.96 -34.19 -20.55
N LYS A 80 3.30 -33.71 -19.36
CA LYS A 80 2.38 -33.55 -18.23
C LYS A 80 2.51 -32.20 -17.58
N SER A 81 1.42 -31.72 -17.00
CA SER A 81 1.39 -30.48 -16.23
C SER A 81 0.72 -30.68 -14.90
N PHE A 82 1.38 -30.25 -13.82
CA PHE A 82 0.77 -30.05 -12.51
C PHE A 82 0.59 -28.56 -12.27
N ASP A 83 -0.64 -28.17 -11.99
CA ASP A 83 -1.01 -26.77 -11.89
C ASP A 83 -1.52 -26.46 -10.47
N LEU A 84 -0.95 -25.47 -9.81
CA LEU A 84 -1.56 -24.90 -8.61
C LEU A 84 -2.53 -23.80 -9.02
N ILE A 85 -3.81 -24.04 -8.77
CA ILE A 85 -4.89 -23.11 -9.10
C ILE A 85 -5.43 -22.48 -7.83
N ALA A 86 -5.49 -21.14 -7.81
CA ALA A 86 -6.24 -20.40 -6.82
C ALA A 86 -7.70 -20.24 -7.31
N ASN A 87 -8.64 -20.51 -6.42
CA ASN A 87 -10.06 -20.20 -6.61
C ASN A 87 -10.59 -19.60 -5.31
N ILE A 88 -10.45 -18.29 -5.20
CA ILE A 88 -10.72 -17.56 -3.98
C ILE A 88 -11.76 -16.50 -4.30
N THR A 89 -12.99 -16.71 -3.81
CA THR A 89 -14.11 -15.77 -3.89
C THR A 89 -14.57 -15.40 -2.49
N PRO A 90 -15.49 -14.44 -2.31
CA PRO A 90 -16.08 -14.15 -1.01
C PRO A 90 -16.73 -15.37 -0.34
N GLU A 91 -17.30 -16.29 -1.15
CA GLU A 91 -18.05 -17.46 -0.66
C GLU A 91 -17.19 -18.72 -0.57
N LYS A 92 -16.04 -18.77 -1.23
CA LYS A 92 -15.23 -19.98 -1.30
C LYS A 92 -13.74 -19.66 -1.43
N ARG A 93 -12.92 -20.38 -0.64
CA ARG A 93 -11.45 -20.31 -0.73
C ARG A 93 -10.89 -21.69 -1.00
N ALA A 94 -10.12 -21.83 -2.07
CA ALA A 94 -9.46 -23.08 -2.41
C ALA A 94 -8.13 -22.84 -3.14
N LEU A 95 -7.12 -23.65 -2.81
CA LEU A 95 -5.89 -23.81 -3.58
C LEU A 95 -5.77 -25.28 -3.95
N ASN A 96 -5.83 -25.59 -5.22
CA ASN A 96 -5.85 -26.96 -5.73
C ASN A 96 -4.63 -27.23 -6.59
N LEU A 97 -3.89 -28.29 -6.27
CA LEU A 97 -2.88 -28.86 -7.14
C LEU A 97 -3.52 -29.96 -8.00
N ILE A 98 -3.56 -29.73 -9.29
CA ILE A 98 -4.26 -30.58 -10.26
C ILE A 98 -3.34 -31.11 -11.36
N GLU A 99 -3.70 -32.22 -11.97
CA GLU A 99 -3.22 -32.69 -13.27
C GLU A 99 -4.44 -32.92 -14.19
N GLY A 100 -4.59 -32.10 -15.21
CA GLY A 100 -5.78 -32.10 -16.06
C GLY A 100 -7.05 -31.86 -15.24
N ASN A 101 -7.94 -32.87 -15.19
CA ASN A 101 -9.19 -32.78 -14.41
C ASN A 101 -9.09 -33.42 -13.01
N ASN A 102 -7.94 -33.95 -12.64
CA ASN A 102 -7.77 -34.66 -11.37
C ASN A 102 -7.18 -33.72 -10.32
N VAL A 103 -7.84 -33.59 -9.18
CA VAL A 103 -7.33 -32.87 -8.00
C VAL A 103 -6.57 -33.84 -7.13
N TYR A 104 -5.27 -33.58 -6.92
CA TYR A 104 -4.41 -34.41 -6.08
C TYR A 104 -4.26 -33.87 -4.67
N LEU A 105 -4.15 -32.55 -4.52
CA LEU A 105 -4.04 -31.87 -3.24
C LEU A 105 -4.91 -30.64 -3.25
N ALA A 106 -5.69 -30.42 -2.19
CA ALA A 106 -6.59 -29.30 -2.06
C ALA A 106 -6.52 -28.69 -0.66
N PHE A 107 -6.20 -27.41 -0.56
CA PHE A 107 -6.46 -26.60 0.63
C PHE A 107 -7.86 -26.03 0.50
N ASP A 108 -8.71 -26.36 1.45
CA ASP A 108 -10.09 -25.91 1.51
C ASP A 108 -10.23 -24.61 2.32
N GLU A 109 -11.49 -24.18 2.47
CA GLU A 109 -11.83 -22.95 3.16
C GLU A 109 -11.39 -22.94 4.62
N GLU A 110 -11.50 -24.05 5.35
CA GLU A 110 -11.10 -24.14 6.75
C GLU A 110 -9.61 -23.85 6.94
N LEU A 111 -8.77 -24.39 6.05
CA LEU A 111 -7.33 -24.20 6.05
C LEU A 111 -6.93 -22.78 5.61
N LEU A 112 -7.65 -22.21 4.66
CA LEU A 112 -7.33 -20.88 4.09
C LEU A 112 -7.95 -19.70 4.87
N ASN A 113 -8.93 -19.93 5.72
CA ASN A 113 -9.53 -18.87 6.55
C ASN A 113 -8.58 -18.27 7.58
N GLN A 114 -7.48 -18.97 7.90
CA GLN A 114 -6.43 -18.45 8.77
C GLN A 114 -5.46 -17.51 8.04
N TYR A 115 -5.51 -17.47 6.69
CA TYR A 115 -4.66 -16.62 5.89
C TYR A 115 -5.23 -15.20 5.80
N SER A 116 -4.39 -14.21 6.11
CA SER A 116 -4.75 -12.80 5.95
C SER A 116 -4.31 -12.28 4.58
N TRP A 117 -5.22 -11.59 3.89
CA TRP A 117 -4.93 -10.91 2.64
C TRP A 117 -3.76 -9.91 2.77
N ASN A 118 -3.08 -9.64 1.66
CA ASN A 118 -1.93 -8.75 1.61
C ASN A 118 -0.76 -9.12 2.53
N LYS A 119 -0.77 -10.33 3.11
CA LYS A 119 0.37 -10.87 3.86
C LYS A 119 1.10 -11.92 3.05
N TRP A 120 2.40 -12.00 3.24
CA TRP A 120 3.22 -13.03 2.62
C TRP A 120 2.99 -14.36 3.33
N ALA A 121 2.65 -15.37 2.55
CA ALA A 121 2.58 -16.78 2.94
C ALA A 121 3.67 -17.57 2.20
N HIS A 122 4.11 -18.67 2.78
CA HIS A 122 5.11 -19.54 2.17
C HIS A 122 4.48 -20.71 1.47
N ILE A 123 4.86 -20.98 0.21
CA ILE A 123 4.48 -22.18 -0.54
C ILE A 123 5.72 -23.03 -0.81
N ARG A 124 5.58 -24.32 -0.54
CA ARG A 124 6.55 -25.34 -0.93
C ARG A 124 5.84 -26.47 -1.65
N CYS A 125 6.27 -26.75 -2.88
CA CYS A 125 5.79 -27.89 -3.67
C CYS A 125 6.95 -28.82 -3.94
N SER A 126 6.85 -30.09 -3.48
CA SER A 126 7.87 -31.09 -3.69
C SER A 126 7.35 -32.21 -4.57
N ILE A 127 8.14 -32.57 -5.57
CA ILE A 127 7.95 -33.70 -6.47
C ILE A 127 8.98 -34.77 -6.07
N TYR A 128 8.52 -35.91 -5.65
CA TYR A 128 9.36 -37.10 -5.40
C TYR A 128 8.97 -38.21 -6.38
N PRO A 129 9.80 -39.21 -6.62
CA PRO A 129 9.48 -40.31 -7.56
C PRO A 129 8.15 -41.01 -7.28
N ASP A 130 7.69 -41.02 -6.05
CA ASP A 130 6.50 -41.72 -5.56
C ASP A 130 5.42 -40.86 -4.92
N SER A 131 5.65 -39.52 -4.80
CA SER A 131 4.71 -38.66 -4.09
C SER A 131 4.81 -37.21 -4.49
N LEU A 132 3.70 -36.49 -4.28
CA LEU A 132 3.58 -35.02 -4.32
C LEU A 132 3.33 -34.52 -2.91
N ARG A 133 4.01 -33.44 -2.53
CA ARG A 133 3.77 -32.73 -1.28
C ARG A 133 3.58 -31.25 -1.55
N LEU A 134 2.57 -30.65 -0.93
CA LEU A 134 2.30 -29.22 -0.96
C LEU A 134 2.20 -28.69 0.47
N ILE A 135 2.92 -27.61 0.74
CA ILE A 135 2.88 -26.89 2.02
C ILE A 135 2.42 -25.46 1.74
N PHE A 136 1.48 -24.99 2.52
CA PHE A 136 1.07 -23.58 2.58
C PHE A 136 1.24 -23.11 4.04
N ASP A 137 2.21 -22.24 4.28
CA ASP A 137 2.69 -21.85 5.60
C ASP A 137 3.00 -23.07 6.49
N ASN A 138 2.16 -23.34 7.48
CA ASN A 138 2.33 -24.45 8.42
C ASN A 138 1.47 -25.68 8.09
N GLN A 139 0.68 -25.62 7.01
CA GLN A 139 -0.23 -26.68 6.61
C GLN A 139 0.43 -27.56 5.54
N THR A 140 0.43 -28.88 5.75
CA THR A 140 1.07 -29.83 4.83
C THR A 140 0.06 -30.81 4.28
N LEU A 141 -0.01 -30.93 2.96
CA LEU A 141 -0.75 -31.96 2.25
C LEU A 141 0.22 -32.86 1.47
N GLN A 142 -0.09 -34.14 1.39
CA GLN A 142 0.70 -35.12 0.63
C GLN A 142 -0.21 -36.13 -0.06
N SER A 143 0.10 -36.45 -1.31
CA SER A 143 -0.56 -37.49 -2.11
C SER A 143 0.47 -38.49 -2.62
N GLN A 144 0.08 -39.74 -2.66
CA GLN A 144 0.86 -40.78 -3.35
C GLN A 144 0.65 -40.60 -4.85
N TYR A 145 1.75 -40.42 -5.57
CA TYR A 145 1.74 -40.28 -7.03
C TYR A 145 3.01 -40.92 -7.58
N LYS A 146 2.87 -41.94 -8.40
CA LYS A 146 4.03 -42.61 -8.99
C LYS A 146 4.39 -41.94 -10.31
N PHE A 147 5.45 -41.19 -10.30
CA PHE A 147 6.03 -40.66 -11.53
C PHE A 147 6.83 -41.72 -12.26
N ILE A 148 6.60 -41.89 -13.55
CA ILE A 148 7.33 -42.84 -14.38
C ILE A 148 8.40 -42.04 -15.15
N ASN A 149 9.68 -42.33 -14.83
CA ASN A 149 10.86 -41.83 -15.55
C ASN A 149 10.89 -40.29 -15.76
N ILE A 150 10.57 -39.51 -14.72
CA ILE A 150 10.75 -38.02 -14.79
C ILE A 150 12.21 -37.71 -15.09
N LYS A 151 12.41 -36.80 -16.02
CA LYS A 151 13.73 -36.22 -16.33
C LYS A 151 13.73 -34.73 -16.08
N ASN A 152 13.03 -33.95 -16.92
CA ASN A 152 13.12 -32.53 -16.96
C ASN A 152 11.83 -31.86 -16.45
N VAL A 153 11.99 -30.81 -15.72
CA VAL A 153 10.88 -29.99 -15.19
C VAL A 153 11.10 -28.53 -15.56
N LYS A 154 10.02 -27.90 -16.06
CA LYS A 154 9.92 -26.45 -16.32
C LYS A 154 8.92 -25.82 -15.36
N PHE A 155 9.21 -24.61 -14.90
CA PHE A 155 8.31 -23.86 -14.01
C PHE A 155 7.82 -22.59 -14.69
N TYR A 156 6.51 -22.42 -14.72
CA TYR A 156 5.80 -21.22 -15.17
C TYR A 156 4.99 -20.65 -14.02
N PHE A 157 4.98 -19.35 -13.87
CA PHE A 157 4.11 -18.65 -12.94
C PHE A 157 3.19 -17.70 -13.71
N GLY A 158 1.89 -17.70 -13.36
CA GLY A 158 0.87 -16.89 -13.99
C GLY A 158 0.54 -17.32 -15.42
N TYR A 159 0.53 -16.35 -16.36
CA TYR A 159 0.25 -16.62 -17.77
C TYR A 159 1.26 -17.62 -18.37
N SER A 160 0.79 -18.56 -19.16
CA SER A 160 1.63 -19.52 -19.89
C SER A 160 1.24 -19.58 -21.35
N ASP A 161 2.24 -19.39 -22.23
CA ASP A 161 2.17 -19.53 -23.68
C ASP A 161 2.72 -20.86 -24.18
N HIS A 162 2.94 -21.81 -23.28
CA HIS A 162 3.47 -23.14 -23.64
C HIS A 162 2.55 -23.85 -24.64
N GLU A 163 3.10 -24.42 -25.69
CA GLU A 163 2.39 -24.98 -26.84
C GLU A 163 1.24 -25.93 -26.44
N LYS A 164 1.52 -26.91 -25.55
CA LYS A 164 0.54 -27.89 -25.07
C LYS A 164 -0.26 -27.43 -23.84
N PHE A 165 0.35 -26.59 -23.00
CA PHE A 165 -0.17 -26.24 -21.66
C PHE A 165 -0.29 -24.71 -21.53
N HIS A 166 -1.01 -24.07 -22.42
CA HIS A 166 -1.27 -22.64 -22.32
C HIS A 166 -2.37 -22.32 -21.31
N SER A 167 -2.25 -21.20 -20.63
CA SER A 167 -3.28 -20.69 -19.75
C SER A 167 -3.26 -19.17 -19.75
N SER A 168 -4.44 -18.56 -19.61
CA SER A 168 -4.58 -17.10 -19.60
C SER A 168 -4.99 -16.53 -18.25
N ASP A 169 -5.56 -17.35 -17.37
CA ASP A 169 -6.07 -16.88 -16.09
C ASP A 169 -4.95 -16.79 -15.06
N VAL A 170 -4.78 -15.61 -14.51
CA VAL A 170 -3.74 -15.29 -13.54
C VAL A 170 -4.41 -14.71 -12.30
N PRO A 171 -4.19 -15.27 -11.10
CA PRO A 171 -4.73 -14.69 -9.89
C PRO A 171 -3.99 -13.39 -9.54
N PRO A 172 -4.66 -12.40 -8.95
CA PRO A 172 -4.01 -11.18 -8.47
C PRO A 172 -3.10 -11.51 -7.29
N MET A 173 -1.81 -11.67 -7.58
CA MET A 173 -0.82 -12.11 -6.61
C MET A 173 0.51 -11.38 -6.79
N SER A 174 1.33 -11.43 -5.74
CA SER A 174 2.75 -11.12 -5.83
C SER A 174 3.55 -12.32 -5.34
N ILE A 175 4.70 -12.57 -5.96
CA ILE A 175 5.61 -13.64 -5.53
C ILE A 175 7.03 -13.09 -5.33
N ARG A 176 7.81 -13.77 -4.48
CA ARG A 176 9.24 -13.49 -4.26
C ARG A 176 9.97 -14.71 -3.73
N ASN A 177 11.29 -14.61 -3.62
CA ASN A 177 12.14 -15.62 -2.99
C ASN A 177 11.96 -17.03 -3.59
N ILE A 178 11.86 -17.14 -4.93
CA ILE A 178 11.72 -18.44 -5.59
C ILE A 178 13.02 -19.20 -5.45
N LYS A 179 12.95 -20.38 -4.89
CA LYS A 179 14.09 -21.26 -4.65
C LYS A 179 13.79 -22.68 -5.14
N ILE A 180 14.76 -23.26 -5.84
CA ILE A 180 14.73 -24.68 -6.23
C ILE A 180 15.78 -25.43 -5.43
N THR A 181 15.37 -26.53 -4.82
CA THR A 181 16.27 -27.43 -4.08
C THR A 181 16.20 -28.87 -4.64
N ASP A 182 17.34 -29.55 -4.62
CA ASP A 182 17.42 -30.95 -4.99
C ASP A 182 16.90 -31.89 -3.87
N ASN A 183 16.91 -33.18 -4.12
CA ASN A 183 16.49 -34.22 -3.16
C ASN A 183 17.35 -34.30 -1.89
N LYS A 184 18.50 -33.62 -1.83
CA LYS A 184 19.36 -33.50 -0.65
C LYS A 184 19.18 -32.16 0.08
N ASN A 185 18.14 -31.42 -0.25
CA ASN A 185 17.86 -30.03 0.24
C ASN A 185 18.98 -29.03 -0.10
N LYS A 186 19.81 -29.31 -1.10
CA LYS A 186 20.76 -28.32 -1.60
C LYS A 186 20.05 -27.36 -2.54
N THR A 187 20.18 -26.06 -2.30
CA THR A 187 19.68 -25.04 -3.21
C THR A 187 20.47 -25.07 -4.52
N ILE A 188 19.77 -25.24 -5.64
CA ILE A 188 20.35 -25.32 -6.98
C ILE A 188 19.99 -24.09 -7.83
N ALA A 189 18.98 -23.29 -7.45
CA ALA A 189 18.67 -22.01 -8.02
C ALA A 189 17.92 -21.13 -7.02
N TYR A 190 18.09 -19.79 -7.11
CA TYR A 190 17.39 -18.83 -6.23
C TYR A 190 17.18 -17.49 -6.91
N TRP A 191 15.92 -17.12 -7.17
CA TRP A 191 15.50 -15.81 -7.67
C TRP A 191 14.84 -15.00 -6.55
N PRO A 192 15.52 -13.97 -6.01
CA PRO A 192 14.96 -13.12 -4.95
C PRO A 192 13.85 -12.18 -5.45
N LEU A 193 13.79 -11.89 -6.75
CA LEU A 193 12.86 -10.98 -7.42
C LEU A 193 12.96 -9.55 -6.87
N LYS A 194 14.18 -8.97 -6.98
CA LYS A 194 14.51 -7.61 -6.51
C LYS A 194 14.81 -6.65 -7.67
N GLU A 195 14.42 -7.00 -8.87
CA GLU A 195 14.72 -6.25 -10.09
C GLU A 195 13.90 -4.96 -10.18
N HIS A 196 14.41 -4.03 -11.01
CA HIS A 196 13.80 -2.78 -11.38
C HIS A 196 13.63 -2.70 -12.89
N LEU A 197 12.41 -2.43 -13.40
CA LEU A 197 12.14 -2.15 -14.81
C LEU A 197 12.71 -3.17 -15.81
N SER A 198 12.96 -4.40 -15.38
CA SER A 198 13.55 -5.45 -16.20
C SER A 198 12.49 -6.46 -16.67
N HIS A 199 12.68 -7.01 -17.88
CA HIS A 199 11.92 -8.16 -18.40
C HIS A 199 12.59 -9.51 -18.09
N SER A 200 13.58 -9.52 -17.23
CA SER A 200 14.23 -10.72 -16.75
C SER A 200 14.64 -10.56 -15.29
N CYS A 201 14.76 -11.67 -14.57
CA CYS A 201 15.35 -11.72 -13.24
C CYS A 201 16.49 -12.74 -13.21
N LEU A 202 17.49 -12.49 -12.37
CA LEU A 202 18.69 -13.30 -12.31
C LEU A 202 18.67 -14.23 -11.10
N ASP A 203 18.98 -15.51 -11.35
CA ASP A 203 19.34 -16.44 -10.27
C ASP A 203 20.60 -15.93 -9.55
N SER A 204 20.54 -15.84 -8.23
CA SER A 204 21.62 -15.28 -7.43
C SER A 204 22.81 -16.21 -7.25
N LEU A 205 22.68 -17.51 -7.60
CA LEU A 205 23.77 -18.50 -7.48
C LEU A 205 24.64 -18.53 -8.73
N TYR A 206 24.02 -18.56 -9.91
CA TYR A 206 24.71 -18.76 -11.19
C TYR A 206 24.44 -17.66 -12.21
N GLN A 207 23.67 -16.64 -11.83
CA GLN A 207 23.30 -15.50 -12.70
C GLN A 207 22.54 -15.94 -13.97
N ILE A 208 21.80 -17.03 -13.88
CA ILE A 208 20.98 -17.54 -14.97
C ILE A 208 19.70 -16.70 -15.06
N PRO A 209 19.34 -16.13 -16.22
CA PRO A 209 18.14 -15.32 -16.35
C PRO A 209 16.89 -16.19 -16.42
N ALA A 210 15.83 -15.76 -15.73
CA ALA A 210 14.45 -16.15 -15.98
C ALA A 210 13.72 -15.05 -16.73
N THR A 211 12.79 -15.40 -17.61
CA THR A 211 12.07 -14.44 -18.46
C THR A 211 10.80 -13.98 -17.79
N VAL A 212 10.56 -12.66 -17.82
CA VAL A 212 9.34 -12.05 -17.27
C VAL A 212 8.62 -11.28 -18.38
N THR A 213 7.35 -11.60 -18.62
CA THR A 213 6.48 -10.86 -19.53
C THR A 213 5.61 -9.91 -18.73
N ASN A 214 5.46 -8.65 -19.20
CA ASN A 214 4.68 -7.61 -18.56
C ASN A 214 5.00 -7.44 -17.06
N PRO A 215 6.26 -7.18 -16.69
CA PRO A 215 6.67 -7.10 -15.30
C PRO A 215 6.08 -5.88 -14.59
N THR A 216 5.62 -6.10 -13.37
CA THR A 216 5.38 -5.05 -12.39
C THR A 216 6.12 -5.43 -11.11
N TRP A 217 7.29 -4.85 -10.90
CA TRP A 217 8.12 -5.14 -9.74
C TRP A 217 7.57 -4.45 -8.50
N GLU A 218 7.46 -5.16 -7.37
CA GLU A 218 6.95 -4.62 -6.11
C GLU A 218 7.72 -3.36 -5.68
N ILE A 219 9.01 -3.32 -5.90
CA ILE A 219 9.88 -2.18 -5.59
C ILE A 219 9.50 -0.90 -6.37
N ASN A 220 8.85 -1.06 -7.53
CA ASN A 220 8.43 0.06 -8.39
C ASN A 220 6.92 0.34 -8.30
N LYS A 221 6.16 -0.40 -7.49
CA LYS A 221 4.69 -0.22 -7.39
C LYS A 221 4.31 1.20 -6.98
N HIS A 222 5.10 1.82 -6.10
CA HIS A 222 4.87 3.20 -5.69
C HIS A 222 4.99 4.23 -6.83
N THR A 223 5.56 3.86 -7.98
CA THR A 223 5.64 4.74 -9.17
C THR A 223 4.43 4.63 -10.08
N LYS A 224 3.52 3.69 -9.83
CA LYS A 224 2.33 3.43 -10.65
C LYS A 224 1.08 3.40 -9.79
N TRP A 225 0.06 4.14 -10.21
CA TRP A 225 -1.27 4.02 -9.61
C TRP A 225 -1.91 2.72 -10.07
N VAL A 226 -2.32 1.90 -9.10
CA VAL A 226 -3.10 0.68 -9.34
C VAL A 226 -4.49 0.92 -8.78
N LYS A 227 -5.53 0.65 -9.59
CA LYS A 227 -6.91 0.75 -9.16
C LYS A 227 -7.24 -0.41 -8.23
N GLU A 228 -7.46 -0.11 -6.95
CA GLU A 228 -7.84 -1.13 -5.96
C GLU A 228 -9.35 -1.34 -5.90
N LYS A 229 -10.13 -0.26 -5.84
CA LYS A 229 -11.59 -0.32 -5.71
C LYS A 229 -12.27 0.90 -6.31
N THR A 230 -13.51 0.74 -6.72
CA THR A 230 -14.39 1.85 -7.10
C THR A 230 -15.61 1.84 -6.19
N LEU A 231 -15.88 2.97 -5.55
CA LEU A 231 -17.08 3.17 -4.74
C LEU A 231 -17.90 4.30 -5.35
N ALA A 232 -19.20 4.06 -5.51
CA ALA A 232 -20.16 5.12 -5.85
C ALA A 232 -20.61 5.78 -4.56
N LEU A 233 -20.22 7.04 -4.36
CA LEU A 233 -20.53 7.80 -3.14
C LEU A 233 -21.45 8.98 -3.48
N PRO A 234 -22.35 9.35 -2.55
CA PRO A 234 -23.12 10.60 -2.67
C PRO A 234 -22.21 11.82 -2.75
N ILE A 235 -22.70 12.89 -3.38
CA ILE A 235 -22.05 14.20 -3.37
C ILE A 235 -21.86 14.66 -1.91
N TYR A 236 -20.78 15.37 -1.62
CA TYR A 236 -20.39 15.86 -0.30
C TYR A 236 -20.04 14.77 0.73
N THR A 237 -19.78 13.53 0.31
CA THR A 237 -19.15 12.56 1.18
C THR A 237 -17.69 12.95 1.41
N GLN A 238 -17.33 13.13 2.67
CA GLN A 238 -15.97 13.44 3.09
C GLN A 238 -15.16 12.16 3.28
N ILE A 239 -13.85 12.26 3.08
CA ILE A 239 -12.96 11.10 3.10
C ILE A 239 -11.78 11.41 4.02
N CYS A 240 -11.42 10.47 4.89
CA CYS A 240 -10.15 10.52 5.59
C CYS A 240 -9.51 9.13 5.70
N HIS A 241 -8.19 9.11 5.73
CA HIS A 241 -7.38 7.92 5.93
C HIS A 241 -6.93 7.81 7.39
N ALA A 242 -7.00 6.62 7.95
CA ALA A 242 -6.52 6.26 9.28
C ALA A 242 -5.40 5.20 9.14
N PRO A 243 -4.14 5.60 8.90
CA PRO A 243 -3.03 4.67 8.62
C PRO A 243 -2.82 3.67 9.76
N SER A 244 -2.95 4.08 11.00
CA SER A 244 -2.77 3.23 12.18
C SER A 244 -3.77 2.07 12.28
N LYS A 245 -4.92 2.18 11.59
CA LYS A 245 -5.95 1.15 11.52
C LYS A 245 -6.03 0.45 10.17
N GLY A 246 -5.34 0.96 9.14
CA GLY A 246 -5.51 0.49 7.77
C GLY A 246 -6.92 0.75 7.22
N ASN A 247 -7.60 1.81 7.69
CA ASN A 247 -8.96 2.14 7.29
C ASN A 247 -9.04 3.44 6.50
N ILE A 248 -9.98 3.48 5.56
CA ILE A 248 -10.45 4.71 4.94
C ILE A 248 -11.90 4.92 5.38
N TYR A 249 -12.19 6.08 5.92
CA TYR A 249 -13.53 6.47 6.35
C TYR A 249 -14.16 7.41 5.33
N PHE A 250 -15.44 7.17 5.05
CA PHE A 250 -16.27 8.02 4.20
C PHE A 250 -17.47 8.44 5.02
N ALA A 251 -17.68 9.72 5.24
CA ALA A 251 -18.76 10.21 6.07
C ALA A 251 -19.62 11.26 5.36
N ASN A 252 -20.91 11.15 5.55
CA ASN A 252 -21.90 12.16 5.17
C ASN A 252 -23.02 12.24 6.24
N SER A 253 -24.08 12.98 5.96
CA SER A 253 -25.18 13.14 6.91
C SER A 253 -25.98 11.85 7.19
N SER A 254 -25.79 10.79 6.42
CA SER A 254 -26.59 9.57 6.50
C SER A 254 -25.82 8.36 7.01
N PHE A 255 -24.51 8.29 6.79
CA PHE A 255 -23.69 7.15 7.16
C PHE A 255 -22.22 7.50 7.40
N VAL A 256 -21.53 6.61 8.08
CA VAL A 256 -20.07 6.48 8.10
C VAL A 256 -19.73 5.12 7.49
N LEU A 257 -19.10 5.12 6.32
CA LEU A 257 -18.63 3.93 5.64
C LEU A 257 -17.18 3.69 6.05
N VAL A 258 -16.84 2.45 6.37
CA VAL A 258 -15.49 2.03 6.80
C VAL A 258 -14.95 1.04 5.79
N TYR A 259 -13.92 1.42 5.06
CA TYR A 259 -13.21 0.53 4.18
C TYR A 259 -11.89 0.08 4.81
N SER A 260 -11.77 -1.21 5.12
CA SER A 260 -10.51 -1.81 5.56
C SER A 260 -9.62 -2.11 4.36
N THR A 261 -8.47 -1.44 4.27
CA THR A 261 -7.47 -1.72 3.23
C THR A 261 -6.69 -3.00 3.49
N ILE A 262 -6.77 -3.53 4.73
CA ILE A 262 -6.09 -4.77 5.14
C ILE A 262 -6.91 -5.98 4.68
N ASP A 263 -8.22 -5.96 4.93
CA ASP A 263 -9.11 -7.09 4.73
C ASP A 263 -10.01 -6.94 3.50
N ASN A 264 -9.97 -5.78 2.81
CA ASN A 264 -10.82 -5.40 1.70
C ASN A 264 -12.33 -5.45 2.03
N THR A 265 -12.67 -5.26 3.30
CA THR A 265 -14.07 -5.22 3.75
C THR A 265 -14.63 -3.81 3.72
N LEU A 266 -15.94 -3.73 3.57
CA LEU A 266 -16.69 -2.48 3.53
C LEU A 266 -17.86 -2.58 4.50
N ASP A 267 -17.79 -1.82 5.61
CA ASP A 267 -18.82 -1.78 6.63
C ASP A 267 -19.52 -0.42 6.65
N THR A 268 -20.81 -0.41 6.97
CA THR A 268 -21.60 0.82 7.05
C THR A 268 -22.15 1.02 8.47
N ILE A 269 -21.82 2.18 9.05
CA ILE A 269 -22.34 2.61 10.35
C ILE A 269 -23.38 3.69 10.09
N TYR A 270 -24.58 3.53 10.63
CA TYR A 270 -25.63 4.54 10.58
C TYR A 270 -25.61 5.32 11.92
N PRO A 271 -25.30 6.63 11.89
CA PRO A 271 -25.27 7.42 13.12
C PRO A 271 -26.67 7.46 13.78
N ALA A 272 -26.72 7.26 15.08
CA ALA A 272 -27.97 7.32 15.86
C ALA A 272 -28.51 8.75 15.93
N HIS A 273 -27.62 9.75 15.99
CA HIS A 273 -27.94 11.17 15.90
C HIS A 273 -26.73 12.01 15.52
N GLY A 274 -26.97 13.29 15.19
CA GLY A 274 -25.95 14.22 14.75
C GLY A 274 -25.49 13.97 13.30
N ALA A 275 -24.60 14.82 12.82
CA ALA A 275 -24.04 14.72 11.48
C ALA A 275 -22.66 15.39 11.40
N PRO A 276 -21.80 14.99 10.44
CA PRO A 276 -20.62 15.75 10.08
C PRO A 276 -21.04 17.04 9.35
N TYR A 277 -20.11 17.97 9.21
CA TYR A 277 -20.25 19.07 8.26
C TYR A 277 -20.02 18.50 6.85
N THR A 278 -20.93 18.77 5.91
CA THR A 278 -20.94 18.07 4.59
C THR A 278 -20.82 19.01 3.39
N GLU A 279 -20.38 20.25 3.56
CA GLU A 279 -20.24 21.17 2.43
C GLU A 279 -18.82 21.24 1.85
N ILE A 280 -18.65 21.99 0.74
CA ILE A 280 -17.48 21.92 -0.15
C ILE A 280 -16.12 22.15 0.55
N ASN A 281 -16.08 22.91 1.64
CA ASN A 281 -14.83 23.25 2.33
C ASN A 281 -14.63 22.52 3.65
N ASN A 282 -15.54 21.64 4.01
CA ASN A 282 -15.48 20.90 5.27
C ASN A 282 -14.41 19.81 5.20
N GLN A 283 -13.80 19.54 6.35
CA GLN A 283 -12.75 18.56 6.48
C GLN A 283 -13.18 17.45 7.43
N LEU A 284 -12.76 16.25 7.09
CA LEU A 284 -12.85 15.08 7.94
C LEU A 284 -11.44 14.60 8.26
N ILE A 285 -11.14 14.34 9.52
CA ILE A 285 -9.86 13.78 9.95
C ILE A 285 -10.08 12.67 10.97
N TYR A 286 -9.28 11.62 10.90
CA TYR A 286 -9.23 10.60 11.95
C TYR A 286 -8.28 11.04 13.06
N GLN A 287 -8.77 11.03 14.29
CA GLN A 287 -8.03 11.38 15.50
C GLN A 287 -7.55 10.11 16.21
N PRO A 288 -6.28 9.71 16.06
CA PRO A 288 -5.80 8.41 16.51
C PRO A 288 -5.70 8.28 18.03
N TYR A 289 -5.59 9.39 18.78
CA TYR A 289 -5.42 9.38 20.24
C TYR A 289 -6.73 9.19 20.98
N TYR A 290 -7.85 9.51 20.34
CA TYR A 290 -9.21 9.34 20.93
C TYR A 290 -10.01 8.27 20.20
N ASP A 291 -9.53 7.77 19.05
CA ASP A 291 -10.27 6.88 18.18
C ASP A 291 -11.61 7.48 17.73
N GLU A 292 -11.54 8.66 17.12
CA GLU A 292 -12.70 9.46 16.73
C GLU A 292 -12.54 9.99 15.30
N LEU A 293 -13.68 10.30 14.65
CA LEU A 293 -13.65 11.15 13.44
C LEU A 293 -14.02 12.57 13.83
N TRP A 294 -13.19 13.51 13.42
CA TRP A 294 -13.45 14.93 13.62
C TRP A 294 -13.80 15.57 12.29
N SER A 295 -15.05 16.10 12.22
CA SER A 295 -15.51 16.91 11.09
C SER A 295 -15.59 18.36 11.53
N TYR A 296 -15.04 19.25 10.72
CA TYR A 296 -15.04 20.66 11.05
C TYR A 296 -15.17 21.52 9.80
N ASP A 297 -15.79 22.68 10.00
CA ASP A 297 -15.80 23.80 9.08
C ASP A 297 -14.90 24.90 9.67
N PHE A 298 -14.31 25.69 8.80
CA PHE A 298 -13.49 26.80 9.25
C PHE A 298 -14.32 28.09 9.46
N ASP A 299 -15.42 27.96 10.16
CA ASP A 299 -16.10 29.11 10.80
C ASP A 299 -15.55 29.23 12.23
N PRO A 300 -14.92 30.34 12.62
CA PRO A 300 -14.39 30.52 13.97
C PRO A 300 -15.44 30.38 15.08
N LEU A 301 -16.72 30.44 14.72
CA LEU A 301 -17.83 30.31 15.68
C LEU A 301 -18.38 28.85 15.82
N LYS A 302 -17.87 27.92 15.03
CA LYS A 302 -18.40 26.54 15.06
C LYS A 302 -17.49 25.57 15.80
N GLN A 303 -18.12 24.72 16.60
CA GLN A 303 -17.47 23.58 17.25
C GLN A 303 -17.28 22.45 16.24
N MET A 304 -16.25 21.62 16.47
CA MET A 304 -16.07 20.38 15.70
C MET A 304 -17.25 19.44 15.95
N SER A 305 -17.70 18.75 14.89
CA SER A 305 -18.56 17.59 15.02
C SER A 305 -17.69 16.34 15.18
N ILE A 306 -17.84 15.66 16.30
CA ILE A 306 -17.02 14.50 16.66
C ILE A 306 -17.87 13.25 16.58
N PHE A 307 -17.42 12.25 15.80
CA PHE A 307 -18.03 10.92 15.75
C PHE A 307 -17.38 10.00 16.76
N ASN A 308 -18.20 9.43 17.64
CA ASN A 308 -17.80 8.44 18.59
C ASN A 308 -18.22 7.04 18.12
N PHE A 309 -17.25 6.16 17.90
CA PHE A 309 -17.50 4.78 17.45
C PHE A 309 -18.17 3.88 18.50
N LYS A 310 -18.20 4.26 19.79
CA LYS A 310 -18.80 3.44 20.85
C LYS A 310 -20.32 3.51 20.84
N ASP A 311 -20.86 4.67 20.59
CA ASP A 311 -22.30 4.94 20.57
C ASP A 311 -22.84 5.30 19.18
N ASN A 312 -21.97 5.37 18.18
CA ASN A 312 -22.28 5.72 16.80
C ASN A 312 -23.00 7.07 16.67
N THR A 313 -22.49 8.09 17.35
CA THR A 313 -23.12 9.42 17.35
C THR A 313 -22.14 10.51 16.95
N TRP A 314 -22.69 11.56 16.30
CA TRP A 314 -22.02 12.83 16.09
C TRP A 314 -22.42 13.81 17.19
N THR A 315 -21.47 14.65 17.63
CA THR A 315 -21.74 15.61 18.72
C THR A 315 -22.53 16.83 18.28
N ASN A 316 -22.56 17.15 16.98
CA ASN A 316 -23.20 18.36 16.46
C ASN A 316 -24.39 18.05 15.57
N ASN A 317 -25.46 18.82 15.70
CA ASN A 317 -26.68 18.78 14.87
C ASN A 317 -26.84 20.02 13.98
N ASP A 318 -25.95 21.00 14.09
CA ASP A 318 -26.07 22.26 13.35
C ASP A 318 -25.52 22.11 11.93
N ARG A 319 -26.32 22.57 10.95
CA ARG A 319 -26.04 22.43 9.51
C ARG A 319 -25.79 23.78 8.81
N GLU A 320 -25.80 24.90 9.55
CA GLU A 320 -25.59 26.20 8.93
C GLU A 320 -24.11 26.43 8.61
N ILE A 321 -23.85 26.90 7.40
CA ILE A 321 -22.52 27.21 6.89
C ILE A 321 -22.39 28.69 6.69
N LYS A 322 -21.23 29.21 7.06
CA LYS A 322 -20.79 30.57 6.76
C LYS A 322 -19.53 30.55 5.90
N ASN A 323 -19.20 31.69 5.29
CA ASN A 323 -18.04 31.79 4.38
C ASN A 323 -16.74 31.32 5.06
N PRO A 324 -16.07 30.31 4.52
CA PRO A 324 -14.85 29.75 5.11
C PRO A 324 -13.70 30.76 4.99
N GLU A 325 -12.96 30.96 6.10
CA GLU A 325 -11.79 31.85 6.12
C GLU A 325 -10.49 31.19 5.71
N TYR A 326 -10.44 29.86 5.71
CA TYR A 326 -9.22 29.08 5.50
C TYR A 326 -9.47 27.84 4.64
N SER A 327 -10.13 28.02 3.51
CA SER A 327 -10.38 26.92 2.57
C SER A 327 -9.07 26.29 2.11
N GLN A 328 -9.08 24.98 1.93
CA GLN A 328 -7.99 24.22 1.30
C GLN A 328 -6.63 24.39 2.02
N HIS A 329 -6.68 24.42 3.34
CA HIS A 329 -5.51 24.38 4.23
C HIS A 329 -4.97 22.94 4.37
N ASN A 330 -3.75 22.80 4.88
CA ASN A 330 -3.18 21.54 5.29
C ASN A 330 -3.56 21.19 6.72
N THR A 331 -3.57 19.89 7.06
CA THR A 331 -3.96 19.40 8.38
C THR A 331 -2.96 18.36 8.91
N PHE A 332 -2.76 18.35 10.23
CA PHE A 332 -2.08 17.27 10.94
C PHE A 332 -2.52 17.20 12.40
N ILE A 333 -2.38 16.04 13.04
CA ILE A 333 -2.60 15.85 14.47
C ILE A 333 -1.25 15.78 15.16
N SER A 334 -0.98 16.67 16.10
CA SER A 334 0.29 16.62 16.85
C SER A 334 0.31 15.46 17.84
N PRO A 335 1.36 14.62 17.84
CA PRO A 335 1.53 13.55 18.83
C PRO A 335 1.85 14.07 20.24
N ASN A 336 2.18 15.37 20.39
CA ASN A 336 2.60 15.95 21.66
C ASN A 336 1.44 16.39 22.53
N ASP A 337 0.37 16.91 21.91
CA ASP A 337 -0.79 17.45 22.62
C ASP A 337 -2.13 16.92 22.10
N SER A 338 -2.08 16.03 21.10
CA SER A 338 -3.27 15.47 20.45
C SER A 338 -4.22 16.53 19.85
N CYS A 339 -3.71 17.73 19.59
CA CYS A 339 -4.47 18.78 18.95
C CYS A 339 -4.44 18.65 17.43
N LEU A 340 -5.52 19.12 16.80
CA LEU A 340 -5.59 19.36 15.37
C LEU A 340 -4.87 20.67 15.04
N TYR A 341 -3.98 20.61 14.07
CA TYR A 341 -3.29 21.76 13.51
C TYR A 341 -3.66 21.93 12.05
N ILE A 342 -3.74 23.18 11.64
CA ILE A 342 -3.86 23.56 10.23
C ILE A 342 -2.74 24.51 9.85
N PHE A 343 -2.38 24.48 8.57
CA PHE A 343 -1.40 25.40 7.97
C PHE A 343 -1.93 25.97 6.66
N GLY A 344 -1.76 27.27 6.46
CA GLY A 344 -2.08 27.93 5.20
C GLY A 344 -3.59 28.07 4.94
N GLY A 345 -3.97 28.00 3.67
CA GLY A 345 -5.35 28.13 3.24
C GLY A 345 -5.65 29.46 2.55
N TYR A 346 -6.91 29.62 2.12
CA TYR A 346 -7.40 30.81 1.43
C TYR A 346 -8.78 31.24 1.98
N GLY A 347 -8.97 32.52 2.13
CA GLY A 347 -10.25 33.12 2.49
C GLY A 347 -10.16 34.64 2.63
N ASN A 348 -11.29 35.33 2.49
CA ASN A 348 -11.36 36.77 2.56
C ASN A 348 -10.36 37.48 1.64
N TYR A 349 -10.19 36.95 0.40
CA TYR A 349 -9.27 37.48 -0.63
C TYR A 349 -7.79 37.45 -0.22
N GLN A 350 -7.43 36.54 0.69
CA GLN A 350 -6.05 36.38 1.19
C GLN A 350 -5.59 34.92 1.17
N TYR A 351 -4.36 34.72 0.73
CA TYR A 351 -3.62 33.50 0.98
C TYR A 351 -3.01 33.54 2.37
N LYS A 352 -3.05 32.42 3.09
CA LYS A 352 -2.60 32.37 4.48
C LYS A 352 -1.29 31.57 4.61
N ASN A 353 -0.52 31.92 5.63
CA ASN A 353 0.65 31.14 6.08
C ASN A 353 0.64 30.92 7.60
N LEU A 354 -0.51 31.05 8.22
CA LEU A 354 -0.67 30.85 9.66
C LEU A 354 -0.72 29.36 10.00
N ILE A 355 -0.21 29.02 11.20
CA ILE A 355 -0.49 27.77 11.87
C ILE A 355 -1.51 28.06 12.97
N LEU A 356 -2.61 27.31 12.96
CA LEU A 356 -3.63 27.39 14.00
C LEU A 356 -3.82 26.01 14.60
N LYS A 357 -4.11 25.94 15.91
CA LYS A 357 -4.41 24.67 16.60
C LYS A 357 -5.77 24.69 17.28
N LYS A 358 -6.38 23.52 17.40
CA LYS A 358 -7.63 23.28 18.09
C LYS A 358 -7.57 21.96 18.86
N GLY A 359 -7.82 22.01 20.15
CA GLY A 359 -7.99 20.84 20.99
C GLY A 359 -9.41 20.30 20.95
N ARG A 360 -9.62 19.08 21.48
CA ARG A 360 -10.92 18.39 21.49
C ARG A 360 -12.03 19.19 22.21
N THR A 361 -11.70 19.90 23.26
CA THR A 361 -12.64 20.65 24.12
C THR A 361 -12.48 22.15 24.00
N GLN A 362 -11.62 22.63 23.10
CA GLN A 362 -11.44 24.07 22.88
C GLN A 362 -12.52 24.63 21.96
N ASP A 363 -13.05 25.78 22.30
CA ASP A 363 -14.06 26.48 21.48
C ASP A 363 -13.41 27.22 20.31
N ASP A 364 -12.21 27.79 20.51
CA ASP A 364 -11.54 28.63 19.53
C ASP A 364 -10.28 28.01 18.93
N TRP A 365 -9.95 28.43 17.71
CA TRP A 365 -8.66 28.17 17.10
C TRP A 365 -7.58 29.11 17.66
N ILE A 366 -6.46 28.57 18.09
CA ILE A 366 -5.36 29.30 18.72
C ILE A 366 -4.21 29.44 17.72
N PRO A 367 -3.76 30.68 17.43
CA PRO A 367 -2.56 30.90 16.61
C PRO A 367 -1.31 30.33 17.27
N VAL A 368 -0.46 29.68 16.47
CA VAL A 368 0.84 29.14 16.89
C VAL A 368 1.94 29.95 16.23
N SER A 369 2.85 30.47 17.04
CA SER A 369 4.02 31.19 16.53
C SER A 369 5.00 30.24 15.87
N TYR A 370 5.49 30.61 14.69
CA TYR A 370 6.55 29.91 13.97
C TYR A 370 7.42 30.93 13.18
N ASN A 371 8.47 30.49 12.54
CA ASN A 371 9.47 31.39 11.91
C ASN A 371 9.07 31.91 10.52
N GLU A 372 7.85 31.70 10.05
CA GLU A 372 7.23 32.28 8.86
C GLU A 372 8.07 32.22 7.56
N GLU A 373 8.92 31.22 7.38
CA GLU A 373 9.70 31.06 6.14
C GLU A 373 8.85 30.56 4.95
N ILE A 374 7.69 29.97 5.22
CA ILE A 374 6.81 29.43 4.19
C ILE A 374 5.90 30.53 3.66
N PRO A 375 5.99 30.91 2.37
CA PRO A 375 5.10 31.91 1.80
C PRO A 375 3.62 31.54 1.88
N PRO A 376 2.71 32.53 1.98
CA PRO A 376 1.27 32.31 1.99
C PRO A 376 0.80 31.46 0.82
N ARG A 377 0.01 30.40 1.13
CA ARG A 377 -0.43 29.43 0.13
C ARG A 377 -1.66 28.64 0.53
N TYR A 378 -2.35 28.08 -0.47
CA TYR A 378 -3.42 27.11 -0.35
C TYR A 378 -3.21 25.99 -1.37
N LEU A 379 -3.97 24.90 -1.31
CA LEU A 379 -3.81 23.74 -2.18
C LEU A 379 -2.41 23.12 -2.15
N SER A 380 -1.62 23.35 -1.11
CA SER A 380 -0.37 22.64 -0.88
C SER A 380 -0.66 21.24 -0.34
N GLY A 381 0.19 20.28 -0.68
CA GLY A 381 0.11 18.93 -0.11
C GLY A 381 0.87 18.85 1.20
N SER A 382 0.36 18.09 2.18
CA SER A 382 1.08 17.80 3.42
C SER A 382 0.97 16.34 3.83
N ASP A 383 2.01 15.84 4.49
CA ASP A 383 2.05 14.54 5.14
C ASP A 383 3.16 14.51 6.20
N TYR A 384 3.13 13.50 7.05
CA TYR A 384 4.21 13.24 7.99
C TYR A 384 5.44 12.67 7.25
N LYS A 385 6.60 13.28 7.46
CA LYS A 385 7.87 12.63 7.13
C LYS A 385 8.21 11.57 8.17
N ASN A 386 7.95 11.86 9.41
CA ASN A 386 8.09 11.02 10.59
C ASN A 386 7.24 11.62 11.72
N ARG A 387 7.30 11.02 12.91
CA ARG A 387 6.52 11.47 14.08
C ARG A 387 6.65 12.96 14.40
N ASP A 388 7.81 13.56 14.17
CA ASP A 388 8.14 14.91 14.63
C ASP A 388 8.20 15.95 13.50
N THR A 389 7.94 15.56 12.26
CA THR A 389 8.14 16.43 11.10
C THR A 389 7.00 16.30 10.10
N ILE A 390 6.39 17.44 9.75
CA ILE A 390 5.42 17.56 8.64
C ILE A 390 6.14 18.10 7.40
N LEU A 391 5.87 17.50 6.25
CA LEU A 391 6.25 18.04 4.95
C LEU A 391 5.10 18.89 4.40
N VAL A 392 5.45 20.00 3.76
CA VAL A 392 4.52 20.84 2.99
C VAL A 392 5.11 21.07 1.61
N PHE A 393 4.38 20.61 0.58
CA PHE A 393 4.82 20.68 -0.81
C PHE A 393 3.88 21.51 -1.69
N GLY A 394 4.46 22.41 -2.48
CA GLY A 394 3.77 23.09 -3.56
C GLY A 394 2.62 23.99 -3.12
N GLY A 395 1.53 23.94 -3.84
CA GLY A 395 0.38 24.83 -3.68
C GLY A 395 0.50 26.11 -4.49
N CYS A 396 -0.40 27.05 -4.26
CA CYS A 396 -0.41 28.33 -4.94
C CYS A 396 -0.75 29.50 -4.00
N GLY A 397 -0.29 30.70 -4.36
CA GLY A 397 -0.44 31.91 -3.59
C GLY A 397 0.48 33.01 -4.08
N ASN A 398 0.90 33.90 -3.22
CA ASN A 398 1.98 34.87 -3.47
C ASN A 398 2.67 35.28 -2.16
N PRO A 399 3.89 35.83 -2.21
CA PRO A 399 4.63 36.20 -1.00
C PRO A 399 3.94 37.27 -0.12
N GLN A 400 3.06 38.09 -0.69
CA GLN A 400 2.34 39.12 0.04
C GLN A 400 1.02 38.63 0.64
N GLY A 401 0.56 37.43 0.28
CA GLY A 401 -0.71 36.87 0.74
C GLY A 401 -1.96 37.52 0.18
N LYS A 402 -1.86 38.41 -0.80
CA LYS A 402 -2.98 39.22 -1.32
C LYS A 402 -3.42 38.71 -2.69
N GLN A 403 -4.70 38.34 -2.83
CA GLN A 403 -5.24 37.84 -4.10
C GLN A 403 -5.09 38.86 -5.24
N GLU A 404 -5.25 40.15 -4.97
CA GLU A 404 -5.15 41.22 -5.95
C GLU A 404 -3.80 41.32 -6.67
N LEU A 405 -2.75 40.78 -6.04
CA LEU A 405 -1.39 40.71 -6.62
C LEU A 405 -1.14 39.48 -7.49
N GLY A 406 -2.20 38.72 -7.77
CA GLY A 406 -2.13 37.51 -8.59
C GLY A 406 -1.76 36.25 -7.80
N VAL A 407 -1.59 35.17 -8.54
CA VAL A 407 -1.26 33.85 -7.99
C VAL A 407 -0.06 33.27 -8.73
N ILE A 408 0.83 32.62 -7.98
CA ILE A 408 1.92 31.79 -8.52
C ILE A 408 1.80 30.37 -7.97
N ASN A 409 2.21 29.39 -8.75
CA ASN A 409 2.34 28.01 -8.29
C ASN A 409 3.72 27.82 -7.67
N TYR A 410 3.73 27.22 -6.49
CA TYR A 410 4.96 26.86 -5.80
C TYR A 410 5.35 25.41 -6.13
N TYR A 411 6.65 25.18 -6.31
CA TYR A 411 7.25 23.86 -6.54
C TYR A 411 8.41 23.63 -5.55
N ASP A 412 8.15 23.94 -4.31
CA ASP A 412 9.08 23.87 -3.20
C ASP A 412 8.59 22.89 -2.13
N LEU A 413 9.51 22.29 -1.40
CA LEU A 413 9.23 21.42 -0.26
C LEU A 413 9.81 22.04 1.00
N TYR A 414 8.97 22.10 2.01
CA TYR A 414 9.33 22.53 3.36
C TYR A 414 9.12 21.40 4.37
N ALA A 415 9.92 21.42 5.42
CA ALA A 415 9.71 20.64 6.62
C ALA A 415 9.31 21.58 7.77
N ILE A 416 8.32 21.18 8.56
CA ILE A 416 7.89 21.83 9.80
C ILE A 416 8.18 20.87 10.95
N ASP A 417 9.03 21.25 11.89
CA ASP A 417 9.26 20.53 13.13
C ASP A 417 8.08 20.75 14.08
N ILE A 418 7.36 19.70 14.46
CA ILE A 418 6.12 19.80 15.27
C ILE A 418 6.41 20.22 16.72
N ASN A 419 7.63 19.98 17.23
CA ASN A 419 7.99 20.30 18.61
C ASN A 419 8.33 21.78 18.79
N THR A 420 8.95 22.37 17.76
CA THR A 420 9.49 23.74 17.84
C THR A 420 8.82 24.71 16.88
N PHE A 421 8.02 24.21 15.95
CA PHE A 421 7.42 24.94 14.82
C PHE A 421 8.45 25.70 13.97
N LYS A 422 9.70 25.20 13.96
CA LYS A 422 10.71 25.69 13.03
C LYS A 422 10.47 25.08 11.66
N THR A 423 10.57 25.92 10.64
CA THR A 423 10.43 25.51 9.25
C THR A 423 11.78 25.52 8.56
N LYS A 424 11.95 24.63 7.60
CA LYS A 424 13.15 24.51 6.77
C LYS A 424 12.75 24.21 5.34
N LYS A 425 13.18 25.05 4.40
CA LYS A 425 13.10 24.74 2.98
C LYS A 425 14.07 23.63 2.64
N LEU A 426 13.59 22.54 2.07
CA LEU A 426 14.39 21.39 1.68
C LEU A 426 14.92 21.52 0.26
N TRP A 427 14.04 21.88 -0.67
CA TRP A 427 14.38 22.10 -2.08
C TRP A 427 13.31 22.88 -2.83
N THR A 428 13.64 23.29 -4.04
CA THR A 428 12.72 23.88 -5.02
C THR A 428 13.01 23.25 -6.38
N ILE A 429 11.97 22.82 -7.09
CA ILE A 429 12.09 22.33 -8.45
C ILE A 429 11.90 23.50 -9.42
N PRO A 430 12.77 23.72 -10.40
CA PRO A 430 12.51 24.66 -11.48
C PRO A 430 11.28 24.20 -12.27
N ASN A 431 10.37 25.13 -12.56
CA ASN A 431 9.17 24.81 -13.33
C ASN A 431 9.43 25.10 -14.81
N ASP A 432 9.84 24.09 -15.56
CA ASP A 432 10.17 24.25 -16.98
C ASP A 432 9.07 23.79 -17.94
N THR A 433 8.06 23.03 -17.53
CA THR A 433 7.23 22.34 -18.52
C THR A 433 5.74 22.18 -18.27
N LYS A 434 5.25 22.12 -17.03
CA LYS A 434 3.82 21.93 -16.75
C LYS A 434 3.38 22.59 -15.47
N ASN A 435 2.36 23.44 -15.54
CA ASN A 435 1.71 23.98 -14.35
C ASN A 435 0.83 22.91 -13.72
N PHE A 436 1.06 22.60 -12.45
CA PHE A 436 0.19 21.74 -11.65
C PHE A 436 0.05 22.30 -10.23
N VAL A 437 -0.99 21.88 -9.55
CA VAL A 437 -1.27 22.17 -8.14
C VAL A 437 -1.53 20.84 -7.43
N VAL A 438 -0.98 20.66 -6.24
CA VAL A 438 -0.95 19.39 -5.53
C VAL A 438 -2.33 18.96 -5.00
N GLY A 439 -3.20 19.90 -4.65
CA GLY A 439 -4.57 19.60 -4.23
C GLY A 439 -4.70 19.03 -2.81
N ASN A 440 -4.03 19.65 -1.82
CA ASN A 440 -4.10 19.45 -0.37
C ASN A 440 -3.38 18.20 0.20
N HIS A 441 -3.09 17.17 -0.58
CA HIS A 441 -2.52 15.93 -0.06
C HIS A 441 -1.28 15.50 -0.84
N ILE A 442 -0.30 15.01 -0.11
CA ILE A 442 0.80 14.16 -0.59
C ILE A 442 0.81 12.91 0.27
N VAL A 443 1.47 11.89 -0.17
CA VAL A 443 1.71 10.67 0.61
C VAL A 443 3.20 10.44 0.65
N THR A 444 3.74 10.31 1.86
CA THR A 444 5.14 9.98 2.07
C THR A 444 5.32 8.48 2.21
N ASP A 445 6.26 7.94 1.48
CA ASP A 445 6.71 6.56 1.62
C ASP A 445 8.04 6.55 2.39
N GLU A 446 7.95 6.43 3.72
CA GLU A 446 9.13 6.38 4.58
C GLU A 446 10.05 5.19 4.26
N THR A 447 9.46 4.08 3.82
CA THR A 447 10.21 2.85 3.52
C THR A 447 11.14 3.05 2.33
N ASN A 448 10.68 3.78 1.32
CA ASN A 448 11.43 4.05 0.10
C ASN A 448 12.03 5.46 0.05
N ASN A 449 11.88 6.24 1.11
CA ASN A 449 12.34 7.62 1.22
C ASN A 449 11.85 8.52 0.07
N LYS A 450 10.55 8.42 -0.24
CA LYS A 450 9.86 9.12 -1.33
C LYS A 450 8.63 9.85 -0.84
#